data_44dcff7ba62c496b073ae61470d5f879
#
_entry.id   44dcff7ba62c496b073ae61470d5f879
#
_cell.length_a   1.000
_cell.length_b   1.000
_cell.length_c   1.000
_cell.angle_alpha   90.00
_cell.angle_beta   90.00
_cell.angle_gamma   90.00
#
_symmetry.space_group_name_H-M   'P 1'
#
loop_
_entity.id
_entity.type
_entity.pdbx_description
1 polymer ?
#
loop_
_entity_poly.entity_id
_entity_poly.type
_entity_poly.pdbx_seq_one_letter_code
_entity_poly.pdbx_strand_id
1 'polypeptide(L)'
;LSEYYTEQANVFGYIKTLSGRRCRFINFEPKFGGGLPLPYNEACSHYGVNNVKRSFTHAALNRKIQGGSADMIKISIRNLWRAGYCPLVTIHDENGFSVAGKKQVGEISDIMRNCVKLRVPLKVDVDLGKSWGTAKPLEGDD
;
A
#
# COMPACT_ATOMS: atom_id res chain seq x y z
N LEU A 1 -18.74 5.32 0.19
CA LEU A 1 -17.56 4.58 0.71
C LEU A 1 -16.49 5.56 1.22
N SER A 2 -16.16 6.65 0.51
CA SER A 2 -15.19 7.66 0.94
C SER A 2 -15.62 8.30 2.26
N GLU A 3 -16.86 8.74 2.37
CA GLU A 3 -17.43 9.35 3.59
C GLU A 3 -17.30 8.43 4.81
N TYR A 4 -17.61 7.14 4.64
CA TYR A 4 -17.46 6.14 5.70
C TYR A 4 -16.03 6.08 6.26
N TYR A 5 -15.00 6.03 5.39
CA TYR A 5 -13.61 5.99 5.84
C TYR A 5 -13.13 7.33 6.40
N THR A 6 -13.64 8.44 5.88
CA THR A 6 -13.38 9.77 6.44
C THR A 6 -13.92 9.87 7.86
N GLU A 7 -15.13 9.41 8.11
CA GLU A 7 -15.73 9.37 9.43
C GLU A 7 -14.96 8.45 10.38
N GLN A 8 -14.59 7.23 9.95
CA GLN A 8 -13.75 6.32 10.72
C GLN A 8 -12.41 6.98 11.12
N ALA A 9 -11.77 7.68 10.19
CA ALA A 9 -10.53 8.40 10.45
C ALA A 9 -10.72 9.54 11.45
N ASN A 10 -11.82 10.28 11.38
CA ASN A 10 -12.15 11.35 12.31
C ASN A 10 -12.40 10.82 13.72
N VAL A 11 -13.22 9.79 13.85
CA VAL A 11 -13.64 9.24 15.15
C VAL A 11 -12.50 8.48 15.82
N PHE A 12 -11.92 7.50 15.14
CA PHE A 12 -10.91 6.62 15.73
C PHE A 12 -9.48 7.09 15.58
N GLY A 13 -9.22 8.08 14.71
CA GLY A 13 -7.87 8.56 14.41
C GLY A 13 -7.03 7.58 13.59
N TYR A 14 -7.62 6.53 13.06
CA TYR A 14 -6.99 5.58 12.15
C TYR A 14 -8.01 4.83 11.29
N ILE A 15 -7.51 4.27 10.19
CA ILE A 15 -8.19 3.24 9.42
C ILE A 15 -7.33 1.97 9.40
N LYS A 16 -7.92 0.82 9.11
CA LYS A 16 -7.19 -0.43 8.92
C LYS A 16 -7.05 -0.76 7.44
N THR A 17 -5.86 -1.16 7.02
CA THR A 17 -5.59 -1.73 5.69
C THR A 17 -6.17 -3.13 5.55
N LEU A 18 -5.97 -3.78 4.41
CA LEU A 18 -6.40 -5.14 4.14
C LEU A 18 -5.82 -6.15 5.14
N SER A 19 -4.55 -6.00 5.52
CA SER A 19 -3.86 -6.86 6.49
C SER A 19 -4.14 -6.50 7.96
N GLY A 20 -4.98 -5.48 8.22
CA GLY A 20 -5.29 -5.02 9.58
C GLY A 20 -4.30 -3.99 10.14
N ARG A 21 -3.29 -3.59 9.37
CA ARG A 21 -2.33 -2.53 9.76
C ARG A 21 -3.06 -1.20 9.91
N ARG A 22 -2.76 -0.45 10.97
CA ARG A 22 -3.36 0.86 11.23
C ARG A 22 -2.63 1.97 10.48
N CYS A 23 -3.35 2.71 9.63
CA CYS A 23 -2.93 3.98 9.08
C CYS A 23 -3.47 5.10 9.98
N ARG A 24 -2.60 5.78 10.71
CA ARG A 24 -2.98 6.77 11.72
C ARG A 24 -3.07 8.18 11.15
N PHE A 25 -3.98 8.98 11.71
CA PHE A 25 -4.17 10.41 11.45
C PHE A 25 -3.90 11.15 12.77
N ILE A 26 -2.63 11.48 13.00
CA ILE A 26 -2.14 11.99 14.30
C ILE A 26 -2.08 13.50 14.38
N ASN A 27 -2.12 14.19 13.24
CA ASN A 27 -2.05 15.65 13.19
C ASN A 27 -3.43 16.28 13.12
N PHE A 28 -3.50 17.53 13.57
CA PHE A 28 -4.71 18.34 13.64
C PHE A 28 -4.47 19.69 12.97
N GLU A 29 -5.51 20.22 12.36
CA GLU A 29 -5.55 21.50 11.65
C GLU A 29 -6.76 22.32 12.13
N PRO A 30 -6.82 23.64 11.88
CA PRO A 30 -8.00 24.43 12.24
C PRO A 30 -9.23 23.98 11.47
N LYS A 31 -10.41 24.05 12.10
CA LYS A 31 -11.69 23.71 11.47
C LYS A 31 -12.02 24.63 10.30
N PHE A 32 -11.64 25.90 10.42
CA PHE A 32 -11.92 26.96 9.45
C PHE A 32 -10.62 27.68 9.09
N GLY A 33 -10.51 28.09 7.83
CA GLY A 33 -9.29 28.73 7.32
C GLY A 33 -8.17 27.72 6.99
N GLY A 34 -7.02 28.24 6.58
CA GLY A 34 -5.82 27.46 6.31
C GLY A 34 -4.89 27.44 7.52
N GLY A 35 -4.26 26.29 7.79
CA GLY A 35 -3.28 26.16 8.86
C GLY A 35 -2.42 24.92 8.66
N LEU A 36 -1.25 24.90 9.30
CA LEU A 36 -0.35 23.77 9.26
C LEU A 36 -0.87 22.63 10.14
N PRO A 37 -0.82 21.38 9.66
CA PRO A 37 -1.12 20.22 10.48
C PRO A 37 -0.08 20.04 11.59
N LEU A 38 -0.53 20.11 12.84
CA LEU A 38 0.30 20.03 14.04
C LEU A 38 -0.11 18.85 14.91
N PRO A 39 0.76 18.32 15.80
CA PRO A 39 0.37 17.42 16.88
C PRO A 39 -0.75 18.03 17.74
N TYR A 40 -1.60 17.18 18.34
CA TYR A 40 -2.82 17.64 19.03
C TYR A 40 -2.60 18.78 20.02
N ASN A 41 -1.62 18.63 20.93
CA ASN A 41 -1.35 19.63 21.97
C ASN A 41 -0.91 20.98 21.38
N GLU A 42 -0.04 20.93 20.36
CA GLU A 42 0.42 22.14 19.66
C GLU A 42 -0.71 22.79 18.88
N ALA A 43 -1.52 22.00 18.18
CA ALA A 43 -2.68 22.49 17.47
C ALA A 43 -3.70 23.16 18.41
N CYS A 44 -3.95 22.57 19.57
CA CYS A 44 -4.84 23.15 20.59
C CYS A 44 -4.30 24.46 21.15
N SER A 45 -3.00 24.55 21.40
CA SER A 45 -2.37 25.79 21.87
C SER A 45 -2.40 26.89 20.82
N HIS A 46 -2.26 26.52 19.53
CA HIS A 46 -2.17 27.47 18.43
C HIS A 46 -3.53 27.92 17.90
N TYR A 47 -4.48 27.00 17.76
CA TYR A 47 -5.78 27.22 17.14
C TYR A 47 -6.97 27.23 18.12
N GLY A 48 -6.75 26.82 19.39
CA GLY A 48 -7.78 26.63 20.39
C GLY A 48 -8.41 25.22 20.33
N VAL A 49 -8.68 24.64 21.51
CA VAL A 49 -9.17 23.25 21.68
C VAL A 49 -10.44 22.96 20.87
N ASN A 50 -11.38 23.92 20.83
CA ASN A 50 -12.66 23.74 20.12
C ASN A 50 -12.56 23.99 18.60
N ASN A 51 -11.43 24.49 18.12
CA ASN A 51 -11.24 24.92 16.73
C ASN A 51 -10.37 23.97 15.90
N VAL A 52 -10.01 22.81 16.43
CA VAL A 52 -9.18 21.81 15.74
C VAL A 52 -9.99 20.63 15.24
N LYS A 53 -9.58 20.08 14.10
CA LYS A 53 -10.06 18.82 13.52
C LYS A 53 -8.86 17.97 13.06
N ARG A 54 -9.04 16.66 12.91
CA ARG A 54 -7.96 15.79 12.36
C ARG A 54 -7.66 16.15 10.91
N SER A 55 -6.37 16.24 10.60
CA SER A 55 -5.88 16.55 9.26
C SER A 55 -5.94 15.32 8.33
N PHE A 56 -6.09 15.58 7.03
CA PHE A 56 -5.99 14.59 5.95
C PHE A 56 -7.00 13.43 5.99
N THR A 57 -8.06 13.52 6.80
CA THR A 57 -9.06 12.45 6.91
C THR A 57 -9.82 12.21 5.61
N HIS A 58 -9.93 13.20 4.73
CA HIS A 58 -10.47 13.06 3.37
C HIS A 58 -9.69 12.07 2.51
N ALA A 59 -8.40 11.85 2.79
CA ALA A 59 -7.56 10.88 2.10
C ALA A 59 -7.66 9.45 2.67
N ALA A 60 -8.59 9.19 3.60
CA ALA A 60 -8.67 7.92 4.32
C ALA A 60 -8.91 6.72 3.38
N LEU A 61 -9.82 6.83 2.41
CA LEU A 61 -10.06 5.78 1.43
C LEU A 61 -8.81 5.49 0.58
N ASN A 62 -8.14 6.55 0.09
CA ASN A 62 -6.91 6.39 -0.68
C ASN A 62 -5.80 5.70 0.13
N ARG A 63 -5.62 6.11 1.40
CA ARG A 63 -4.65 5.45 2.31
C ARG A 63 -5.01 3.99 2.58
N LYS A 64 -6.30 3.63 2.62
CA LYS A 64 -6.74 2.24 2.76
C LYS A 64 -6.34 1.42 1.53
N ILE A 65 -6.60 1.94 0.33
CA ILE A 65 -6.32 1.22 -0.94
C ILE A 65 -4.80 1.09 -1.13
N GLN A 66 -4.07 2.19 -1.12
CA GLN A 66 -2.61 2.18 -1.29
C GLN A 66 -1.90 1.41 -0.17
N GLY A 67 -2.38 1.55 1.08
CA GLY A 67 -1.86 0.78 2.19
C GLY A 67 -2.13 -0.72 2.03
N GLY A 68 -3.27 -1.11 1.47
CA GLY A 68 -3.61 -2.49 1.14
C GLY A 68 -2.69 -3.06 0.06
N SER A 69 -2.43 -2.31 -1.01
CA SER A 69 -1.46 -2.69 -2.06
C SER A 69 -0.06 -2.89 -1.47
N ALA A 70 0.42 -1.96 -0.66
CA ALA A 70 1.71 -2.08 0.00
C ALA A 70 1.79 -3.31 0.93
N ASP A 71 0.69 -3.68 1.59
CA ASP A 71 0.64 -4.88 2.42
C ASP A 71 0.72 -6.15 1.55
N MET A 72 0.05 -6.19 0.39
CA MET A 72 0.12 -7.31 -0.55
C MET A 72 1.55 -7.53 -1.06
N ILE A 73 2.24 -6.47 -1.48
CA ILE A 73 3.64 -6.55 -1.92
C ILE A 73 4.55 -7.08 -0.81
N LYS A 74 4.39 -6.62 0.42
CA LYS A 74 5.18 -7.12 1.57
C LYS A 74 4.92 -8.59 1.88
N ILE A 75 3.66 -9.03 1.77
CA ILE A 75 3.29 -10.44 1.95
C ILE A 75 3.89 -11.29 0.83
N SER A 76 3.82 -10.81 -0.42
CA SER A 76 4.43 -11.43 -1.59
C SER A 76 5.94 -11.60 -1.40
N ILE A 77 6.67 -10.54 -1.07
CA ILE A 77 8.13 -10.59 -0.81
C ILE A 77 8.46 -11.60 0.29
N ARG A 78 7.71 -11.61 1.40
CA ARG A 78 7.91 -12.58 2.47
C ARG A 78 7.70 -14.03 1.99
N ASN A 79 6.68 -14.29 1.19
CA ASN A 79 6.37 -15.62 0.68
C ASN A 79 7.42 -16.07 -0.33
N LEU A 80 7.86 -15.17 -1.21
CA LEU A 80 8.95 -15.39 -2.16
C LEU A 80 10.26 -15.72 -1.44
N TRP A 81 10.63 -14.94 -0.42
CA TRP A 81 11.80 -15.20 0.39
C TRP A 81 11.77 -16.60 1.03
N ARG A 82 10.61 -17.00 1.58
CA ARG A 82 10.43 -18.34 2.17
C ARG A 82 10.52 -19.47 1.16
N ALA A 83 10.20 -19.19 -0.12
CA ALA A 83 10.33 -20.13 -1.22
C ALA A 83 11.74 -20.13 -1.85
N GLY A 84 12.67 -19.32 -1.33
CA GLY A 84 14.03 -19.22 -1.83
C GLY A 84 14.25 -18.20 -2.96
N TYR A 85 13.23 -17.38 -3.27
CA TYR A 85 13.33 -16.31 -4.25
C TYR A 85 13.56 -14.96 -3.57
N CYS A 86 14.71 -14.33 -3.81
CA CYS A 86 15.05 -13.02 -3.28
C CYS A 86 14.87 -11.95 -4.37
N PRO A 87 13.96 -10.99 -4.21
CA PRO A 87 13.90 -9.84 -5.10
C PRO A 87 15.20 -9.04 -5.00
N LEU A 88 15.78 -8.68 -6.14
CA LEU A 88 16.96 -7.82 -6.20
C LEU A 88 16.60 -6.34 -6.07
N VAL A 89 15.40 -5.99 -6.52
CA VAL A 89 14.87 -4.63 -6.46
C VAL A 89 13.35 -4.67 -6.30
N THR A 90 12.81 -3.74 -5.55
CA THR A 90 11.37 -3.50 -5.40
C THR A 90 11.09 -2.04 -5.67
N ILE A 91 10.22 -1.75 -6.63
CA ILE A 91 9.81 -0.38 -6.99
C ILE A 91 8.29 -0.37 -7.02
N HIS A 92 7.67 0.39 -6.09
CA HIS A 92 6.21 0.45 -5.95
C HIS A 92 5.56 -0.92 -5.82
N ASP A 93 4.92 -1.41 -6.87
CA ASP A 93 4.22 -2.69 -6.99
C ASP A 93 5.00 -3.72 -7.84
N GLU A 94 6.18 -3.38 -8.29
CA GLU A 94 7.06 -4.25 -9.08
C GLU A 94 8.14 -4.91 -8.20
N ASN A 95 8.48 -6.16 -8.54
CA ASN A 95 9.61 -6.88 -7.97
C ASN A 95 10.51 -7.41 -9.10
N GLY A 96 11.77 -7.00 -9.11
CA GLY A 96 12.76 -7.46 -10.07
C GLY A 96 13.57 -8.64 -9.53
N PHE A 97 13.75 -9.66 -10.37
CA PHE A 97 14.49 -10.88 -10.04
C PHE A 97 15.55 -11.22 -11.11
N SER A 98 16.60 -11.90 -10.70
CA SER A 98 17.43 -12.67 -11.60
C SER A 98 16.95 -14.12 -11.61
N VAL A 99 16.59 -14.65 -12.77
CA VAL A 99 16.02 -16.00 -12.93
C VAL A 99 16.83 -16.83 -13.91
N ALA A 100 16.94 -18.13 -13.66
CA ALA A 100 17.66 -19.04 -14.54
C ALA A 100 16.79 -19.54 -15.72
N GLY A 101 15.46 -19.36 -15.68
CA GLY A 101 14.59 -19.80 -16.76
C GLY A 101 13.09 -19.64 -16.48
N LYS A 102 12.28 -19.93 -17.49
CA LYS A 102 10.81 -19.74 -17.46
C LYS A 102 10.10 -20.48 -16.33
N LYS A 103 10.61 -21.63 -15.87
CA LYS A 103 10.03 -22.36 -14.74
C LYS A 103 10.01 -21.50 -13.46
N GLN A 104 11.13 -20.85 -13.14
CA GLN A 104 11.22 -19.97 -11.98
C GLN A 104 10.29 -18.74 -12.12
N VAL A 105 10.12 -18.23 -13.33
CA VAL A 105 9.18 -17.14 -13.60
C VAL A 105 7.76 -17.56 -13.23
N GLY A 106 7.32 -18.74 -13.66
CA GLY A 106 6.00 -19.28 -13.31
C GLY A 106 5.82 -19.45 -11.81
N GLU A 107 6.79 -20.05 -11.11
CA GLU A 107 6.73 -20.24 -9.66
C GLU A 107 6.67 -18.90 -8.90
N ILE A 108 7.45 -17.90 -9.30
CA ILE A 108 7.42 -16.55 -8.72
C ILE A 108 6.05 -15.90 -8.96
N SER A 109 5.53 -15.95 -10.18
CA SER A 109 4.23 -15.39 -10.54
C SER A 109 3.09 -16.03 -9.73
N ASP A 110 3.12 -17.35 -9.58
CA ASP A 110 2.11 -18.08 -8.79
C ASP A 110 2.15 -17.70 -7.31
N ILE A 111 3.32 -17.54 -6.72
CA ILE A 111 3.48 -17.07 -5.34
C ILE A 111 2.91 -15.65 -5.20
N MET A 112 3.16 -14.78 -6.17
CA MET A 112 2.66 -13.40 -6.16
C MET A 112 1.14 -13.36 -6.34
N ARG A 113 0.58 -14.09 -7.31
CA ARG A 113 -0.87 -14.17 -7.55
C ARG A 113 -1.64 -14.68 -6.34
N ASN A 114 -1.06 -15.63 -5.60
CA ASN A 114 -1.69 -16.29 -4.47
C ASN A 114 -1.26 -15.74 -3.10
N CYS A 115 -0.56 -14.60 -3.05
CA CYS A 115 -0.01 -14.06 -1.80
C CYS A 115 -1.10 -13.65 -0.80
N VAL A 116 -2.28 -13.23 -1.28
CA VAL A 116 -3.44 -12.83 -0.48
C VAL A 116 -4.71 -13.36 -1.12
N LYS A 117 -5.60 -13.94 -0.33
CA LYS A 117 -6.91 -14.38 -0.80
C LYS A 117 -7.85 -13.18 -0.92
N LEU A 118 -8.17 -12.79 -2.14
CA LEU A 118 -9.13 -11.74 -2.47
C LEU A 118 -10.40 -12.33 -3.11
N ARG A 119 -11.45 -11.51 -3.19
CA ARG A 119 -12.66 -11.85 -3.96
C ARG A 119 -12.44 -11.79 -5.47
N VAL A 120 -11.49 -10.98 -5.90
CA VAL A 120 -11.07 -10.82 -7.30
C VAL A 120 -9.65 -11.36 -7.41
N PRO A 121 -9.34 -12.19 -8.42
CA PRO A 121 -7.99 -12.69 -8.63
C PRO A 121 -6.98 -11.55 -8.78
N LEU A 122 -5.77 -11.74 -8.23
CA LEU A 122 -4.66 -10.84 -8.49
C LEU A 122 -4.09 -11.17 -9.88
N LYS A 123 -3.96 -10.15 -10.73
CA LYS A 123 -3.20 -10.25 -11.96
C LYS A 123 -1.75 -9.86 -11.68
N VAL A 124 -0.82 -10.63 -12.21
CA VAL A 124 0.62 -10.35 -12.19
C VAL A 124 1.10 -10.33 -13.62
N ASP A 125 1.50 -9.19 -14.11
CA ASP A 125 2.12 -9.04 -15.41
C ASP A 125 3.63 -9.31 -15.28
N VAL A 126 4.22 -9.95 -16.27
CA VAL A 126 5.62 -10.37 -16.25
C VAL A 126 6.35 -9.85 -17.46
N ASP A 127 7.43 -9.12 -17.21
CA ASP A 127 8.40 -8.74 -18.24
C ASP A 127 9.66 -9.58 -18.07
N LEU A 128 10.15 -10.17 -19.17
CA LEU A 128 11.35 -11.01 -19.20
C LEU A 128 12.36 -10.49 -20.21
N GLY A 129 13.64 -10.43 -19.85
CA GLY A 129 14.72 -9.98 -20.70
C GLY A 129 16.10 -10.25 -20.11
N LYS A 130 17.14 -10.00 -20.89
CA LYS A 130 18.54 -10.13 -20.42
C LYS A 130 18.94 -9.04 -19.44
N SER A 131 18.24 -7.93 -19.44
CA SER A 131 18.42 -6.79 -18.54
C SER A 131 17.10 -6.06 -18.38
N TRP A 132 16.98 -5.22 -17.37
CA TRP A 132 15.79 -4.38 -17.15
C TRP A 132 15.40 -3.56 -18.39
N GLY A 133 16.35 -2.90 -19.02
CA GLY A 133 16.07 -2.06 -20.20
C GLY A 133 15.70 -2.85 -21.47
N THR A 134 15.83 -4.19 -21.47
CA THR A 134 15.49 -5.08 -22.60
C THR A 134 14.35 -6.03 -22.27
N ALA A 135 13.79 -5.95 -21.08
CA ALA A 135 12.64 -6.75 -20.68
C ALA A 135 11.41 -6.39 -21.53
N LYS A 136 10.65 -7.41 -21.91
CA LYS A 136 9.41 -7.31 -22.69
C LYS A 136 8.34 -8.18 -22.07
N PRO A 137 7.06 -7.82 -22.23
CA PRO A 137 5.95 -8.63 -21.76
C PRO A 137 6.08 -10.10 -22.21
N LEU A 138 5.89 -11.01 -21.26
CA LEU A 138 5.87 -12.43 -21.55
C LEU A 138 4.48 -12.77 -22.11
N GLU A 139 4.42 -13.02 -23.43
CA GLU A 139 3.19 -13.43 -24.10
C GLU A 139 2.72 -14.80 -23.58
N GLY A 140 1.47 -14.90 -23.13
CA GLY A 140 0.83 -16.18 -22.81
C GLY A 140 0.36 -16.39 -21.36
N ASP A 141 0.26 -15.36 -20.55
CA ASP A 141 -0.25 -15.42 -19.16
C ASP A 141 -1.64 -14.73 -19.03
N ASP A 142 -2.61 -15.16 -19.87
CA ASP A 142 -4.05 -14.83 -19.70
C ASP A 142 -4.75 -15.85 -18.81
#